data_112a77562d724004536d1ed845af381a
#
_entry.id   112a77562d724004536d1ed845af381a
#
_cell.length_a   1.000
_cell.length_b   1.000
_cell.length_c   1.000
_cell.angle_alpha   90.00
_cell.angle_beta   90.00
_cell.angle_gamma   90.00
#
_symmetry.space_group_name_H-M   'P 1'
#
loop_
_entity.id
_entity.type
_entity.pdbx_description
1 polymer ?
#
loop_
_entity_poly.entity_id
_entity_poly.type
_entity_poly.pdbx_seq_one_letter_code
_entity_poly.pdbx_strand_id
1 'polypeptide(L)'
;MNHADDLILIGATLLLALAAHAVGQKVHVPRVTLLLLLGALAGPDLLDLLPADASQSFHLITQLTLAMVGFLLGERMSARDLKQGKEALIVSLVVTFVTAAAVTFATWWATGNLAAALLLGGISTATAPAATLDVLRESGANGPLTRLVFQVVAIDDAWGAILFSILLVSAGLLIGNGDTHGPTAMLHGVMEVGGSVLLGIVLGLPMAWLTGRLRPGEPMLLESAGFVFIAAGLAGWLGLSYLLTCMTLGVVVANRARHHVRPFRSIDGISEPFLALFFFMAGYQLDWLALPTLGALGVAYVLARVAGRFAGGYLGSVLAGSAPDTRSRIGACLMPQAGVALGLALVATERLPELGYILPLVIGATVVFEIIGPPLTLIQLRKAGETGKGYQEDPDEDD
;
A
#
# COMPACT_ATOMS: atom_id res chain seq x y z
N MET A 1 23.24 -20.15 6.72
CA MET A 1 22.71 -20.86 5.53
C MET A 1 23.74 -20.96 4.43
N ASN A 2 23.74 -22.04 3.65
CA ASN A 2 24.49 -22.08 2.42
C ASN A 2 23.72 -21.20 1.39
N HIS A 3 24.43 -20.35 0.64
CA HIS A 3 23.82 -19.54 -0.42
C HIS A 3 22.97 -20.38 -1.42
N ALA A 4 23.19 -21.69 -1.47
CA ALA A 4 22.43 -22.62 -2.29
C ALA A 4 20.97 -22.77 -1.78
N ASP A 5 20.78 -22.82 -0.47
CA ASP A 5 19.44 -22.98 0.14
C ASP A 5 18.58 -21.72 -0.10
N ASP A 6 19.19 -20.52 -0.01
CA ASP A 6 18.52 -19.25 -0.33
C ASP A 6 18.04 -19.19 -1.79
N LEU A 7 18.91 -19.62 -2.73
CA LEU A 7 18.56 -19.66 -4.15
C LEU A 7 17.44 -20.65 -4.46
N ILE A 8 17.47 -21.83 -3.82
CA ILE A 8 16.40 -22.83 -3.97
C ILE A 8 15.07 -22.27 -3.44
N LEU A 9 15.12 -21.61 -2.28
CA LEU A 9 13.93 -21.01 -1.67
C LEU A 9 13.34 -19.90 -2.52
N ILE A 10 14.17 -18.97 -3.00
CA ILE A 10 13.74 -17.90 -3.90
C ILE A 10 13.11 -18.50 -5.17
N GLY A 11 13.79 -19.45 -5.81
CA GLY A 11 13.29 -20.10 -7.01
C GLY A 11 11.98 -20.86 -6.79
N ALA A 12 11.87 -21.62 -5.69
CA ALA A 12 10.66 -22.35 -5.33
C ALA A 12 9.49 -21.38 -5.07
N THR A 13 9.73 -20.28 -4.34
CA THR A 13 8.69 -19.27 -4.07
C THR A 13 8.20 -18.60 -5.34
N LEU A 14 9.08 -18.29 -6.30
CA LEU A 14 8.67 -17.73 -7.60
C LEU A 14 7.85 -18.71 -8.44
N LEU A 15 8.18 -20.00 -8.42
CA LEU A 15 7.38 -21.04 -9.10
C LEU A 15 6.03 -21.24 -8.38
N LEU A 16 5.98 -21.19 -7.07
CA LEU A 16 4.73 -21.18 -6.30
C LEU A 16 3.88 -19.96 -6.63
N ALA A 17 4.50 -18.79 -6.82
CA ALA A 17 3.79 -17.57 -7.23
C ALA A 17 3.14 -17.72 -8.62
N LEU A 18 3.84 -18.37 -9.55
CA LEU A 18 3.29 -18.69 -10.87
C LEU A 18 2.12 -19.67 -10.76
N ALA A 19 2.25 -20.72 -9.94
CA ALA A 19 1.17 -21.67 -9.68
C ALA A 19 -0.03 -20.99 -9.00
N ALA A 20 0.21 -20.13 -8.01
CA ALA A 20 -0.82 -19.33 -7.33
C ALA A 20 -1.57 -18.41 -8.31
N HIS A 21 -0.87 -17.80 -9.26
CA HIS A 21 -1.49 -17.01 -10.31
C HIS A 21 -2.44 -17.87 -11.18
N ALA A 22 -1.97 -19.02 -11.66
CA ALA A 22 -2.78 -19.92 -12.49
C ALA A 22 -4.00 -20.50 -11.73
N VAL A 23 -3.84 -20.81 -10.45
CA VAL A 23 -4.95 -21.27 -9.58
C VAL A 23 -5.90 -20.12 -9.30
N GLY A 24 -5.37 -18.93 -8.94
CA GLY A 24 -6.15 -17.75 -8.63
C GLY A 24 -7.13 -17.37 -9.74
N GLN A 25 -6.68 -17.41 -10.99
CA GLN A 25 -7.54 -17.17 -12.15
C GLN A 25 -8.71 -18.17 -12.24
N LYS A 26 -8.50 -19.44 -11.85
CA LYS A 26 -9.56 -20.48 -11.91
C LYS A 26 -10.55 -20.36 -10.75
N VAL A 27 -10.08 -20.03 -9.56
CA VAL A 27 -10.92 -19.97 -8.34
C VAL A 27 -11.38 -18.55 -8.00
N HIS A 28 -11.04 -17.55 -8.81
CA HIS A 28 -11.38 -16.14 -8.62
C HIS A 28 -10.86 -15.59 -7.27
N VAL A 29 -9.68 -16.03 -6.85
CA VAL A 29 -8.98 -15.57 -5.64
C VAL A 29 -7.72 -14.81 -6.06
N PRO A 30 -7.47 -13.60 -5.53
CA PRO A 30 -6.29 -12.81 -5.87
C PRO A 30 -4.99 -13.58 -5.58
N ARG A 31 -3.99 -13.44 -6.46
CA ARG A 31 -2.67 -14.09 -6.31
C ARG A 31 -2.02 -13.77 -4.97
N VAL A 32 -2.16 -12.53 -4.51
CA VAL A 32 -1.61 -12.05 -3.23
C VAL A 32 -2.15 -12.87 -2.06
N THR A 33 -3.47 -13.08 -2.01
CA THR A 33 -4.12 -13.89 -0.97
C THR A 33 -3.59 -15.34 -0.96
N LEU A 34 -3.43 -15.94 -2.14
CA LEU A 34 -2.88 -17.30 -2.25
C LEU A 34 -1.42 -17.37 -1.79
N LEU A 35 -0.60 -16.37 -2.13
CA LEU A 35 0.80 -16.31 -1.67
C LEU A 35 0.90 -16.15 -0.15
N LEU A 36 0.07 -15.29 0.44
CA LEU A 36 -0.02 -15.15 1.89
C LEU A 36 -0.42 -16.48 2.57
N LEU A 37 -1.45 -17.16 2.03
CA LEU A 37 -1.89 -18.45 2.56
C LEU A 37 -0.83 -19.53 2.40
N LEU A 38 -0.15 -19.61 1.25
CA LEU A 38 0.95 -20.56 1.03
C LEU A 38 2.13 -20.28 1.95
N GLY A 39 2.50 -18.99 2.13
CA GLY A 39 3.49 -18.59 3.11
C GLY A 39 3.11 -18.98 4.53
N ALA A 40 1.87 -18.71 4.91
CA ALA A 40 1.33 -19.07 6.23
C ALA A 40 1.29 -20.58 6.47
N LEU A 41 0.98 -21.39 5.45
CA LEU A 41 1.08 -22.84 5.51
C LEU A 41 2.53 -23.32 5.68
N ALA A 42 3.48 -22.65 5.00
CA ALA A 42 4.91 -22.97 5.13
C ALA A 42 5.53 -22.47 6.45
N GLY A 43 4.81 -21.65 7.21
CA GLY A 43 5.24 -20.98 8.42
C GLY A 43 5.56 -21.92 9.59
N PRO A 44 6.23 -21.38 10.63
CA PRO A 44 6.73 -22.15 11.76
C PRO A 44 5.62 -22.84 12.58
N ASP A 45 4.41 -22.26 12.58
CA ASP A 45 3.28 -22.80 13.34
C ASP A 45 2.60 -24.00 12.68
N LEU A 46 2.84 -24.26 11.38
CA LEU A 46 2.16 -25.33 10.64
C LEU A 46 3.13 -26.36 10.07
N LEU A 47 3.85 -26.05 9.01
CA LEU A 47 4.70 -27.01 8.31
C LEU A 47 6.20 -26.81 8.58
N ASP A 48 6.59 -25.67 9.11
CA ASP A 48 7.98 -25.28 9.42
C ASP A 48 8.98 -25.66 8.30
N LEU A 49 8.62 -25.27 7.06
CA LEU A 49 9.36 -25.68 5.87
C LEU A 49 10.66 -24.90 5.64
N LEU A 50 10.83 -23.75 6.30
CA LEU A 50 11.96 -22.86 6.07
C LEU A 50 12.95 -22.90 7.23
N PRO A 51 14.26 -22.83 6.94
CA PRO A 51 15.27 -22.69 7.98
C PRO A 51 15.08 -21.41 8.80
N ALA A 52 15.37 -21.45 10.09
CA ALA A 52 15.23 -20.31 11.00
C ALA A 52 15.99 -19.03 10.54
N ASP A 53 17.07 -19.20 9.78
CA ASP A 53 17.88 -18.09 9.27
C ASP A 53 17.33 -17.46 8.00
N ALA A 54 16.27 -18.02 7.40
CA ALA A 54 15.66 -17.49 6.17
C ALA A 54 15.14 -16.05 6.34
N SER A 55 14.70 -15.69 7.54
CA SER A 55 14.18 -14.36 7.87
C SER A 55 15.17 -13.21 7.59
N GLN A 56 16.49 -13.44 7.77
CA GLN A 56 17.51 -12.39 7.54
C GLN A 56 17.68 -12.06 6.05
N SER A 57 17.70 -13.07 5.18
CA SER A 57 17.81 -12.87 3.72
C SER A 57 16.60 -12.11 3.15
N PHE A 58 15.44 -12.30 3.74
CA PHE A 58 14.20 -11.65 3.30
C PHE A 58 14.06 -10.20 3.72
N HIS A 59 14.77 -9.75 4.76
CA HIS A 59 14.74 -8.35 5.18
C HIS A 59 15.18 -7.40 4.05
N LEU A 60 16.26 -7.75 3.32
CA LEU A 60 16.69 -6.97 2.16
C LEU A 60 15.64 -6.96 1.03
N ILE A 61 15.03 -8.12 0.74
CA ILE A 61 13.97 -8.22 -0.28
C ILE A 61 12.79 -7.34 0.09
N THR A 62 12.37 -7.36 1.37
CA THR A 62 11.32 -6.48 1.89
C THR A 62 11.64 -5.02 1.68
N GLN A 63 12.83 -4.57 2.07
CA GLN A 63 13.25 -3.18 1.90
C GLN A 63 13.27 -2.75 0.43
N LEU A 64 13.81 -3.60 -0.46
CA LEU A 64 13.82 -3.34 -1.91
C LEU A 64 12.41 -3.27 -2.48
N THR A 65 11.53 -4.19 -2.07
CA THR A 65 10.13 -4.21 -2.51
C THR A 65 9.41 -2.93 -2.08
N LEU A 66 9.52 -2.56 -0.80
CA LEU A 66 8.86 -1.37 -0.28
C LEU A 66 9.44 -0.07 -0.85
N ALA A 67 10.73 -0.03 -1.19
CA ALA A 67 11.34 1.09 -1.89
C ALA A 67 10.76 1.25 -3.31
N MET A 68 10.62 0.14 -4.05
CA MET A 68 9.98 0.14 -5.38
C MET A 68 8.50 0.54 -5.28
N VAL A 69 7.75 -0.03 -4.35
CA VAL A 69 6.35 0.33 -4.10
C VAL A 69 6.22 1.82 -3.75
N GLY A 70 7.08 2.33 -2.84
CA GLY A 70 7.12 3.76 -2.52
C GLY A 70 7.31 4.62 -3.76
N PHE A 71 8.28 4.29 -4.61
CA PHE A 71 8.54 5.02 -5.85
C PHE A 71 7.31 5.00 -6.79
N LEU A 72 6.69 3.83 -7.00
CA LEU A 72 5.49 3.70 -7.83
C LEU A 72 4.29 4.48 -7.27
N LEU A 73 4.12 4.52 -5.94
CA LEU A 73 3.09 5.37 -5.31
C LEU A 73 3.30 6.85 -5.59
N GLY A 74 4.56 7.28 -5.72
CA GLY A 74 4.90 8.67 -6.05
C GLY A 74 4.40 9.10 -7.44
N GLU A 75 4.31 8.20 -8.42
CA GLU A 75 3.76 8.48 -9.75
C GLU A 75 2.33 9.02 -9.68
N ARG A 76 1.51 8.40 -8.82
CA ARG A 76 0.09 8.75 -8.66
C ARG A 76 -0.16 10.13 -8.06
N MET A 77 0.88 10.81 -7.56
CA MET A 77 0.84 12.19 -7.09
C MET A 77 1.31 13.19 -8.16
N SER A 78 1.08 12.90 -9.43
CA SER A 78 1.31 13.85 -10.51
C SER A 78 0.40 15.08 -10.35
N ALA A 79 0.98 16.29 -10.48
CA ALA A 79 0.21 17.53 -10.43
C ALA A 79 -0.82 17.63 -11.59
N ARG A 80 -0.62 16.85 -12.65
CA ARG A 80 -1.55 16.75 -13.79
C ARG A 80 -2.82 16.02 -13.34
N ASP A 81 -2.67 14.86 -12.70
CA ASP A 81 -3.78 14.04 -12.22
C ASP A 81 -4.56 14.74 -11.11
N LEU A 82 -3.83 15.38 -10.18
CA LEU A 82 -4.44 16.16 -9.09
C LEU A 82 -5.25 17.38 -9.59
N LYS A 83 -4.88 18.00 -10.71
CA LYS A 83 -5.62 19.16 -11.26
C LYS A 83 -6.89 18.76 -12.02
N GLN A 84 -6.90 17.59 -12.65
CA GLN A 84 -8.05 17.10 -13.41
C GLN A 84 -9.13 16.49 -12.53
N GLY A 85 -8.82 16.05 -11.32
CA GLY A 85 -9.70 15.34 -10.41
C GLY A 85 -10.03 16.05 -9.10
N LYS A 86 -10.41 17.34 -9.12
CA LYS A 86 -10.76 18.07 -7.88
C LYS A 86 -11.79 17.33 -7.02
N GLU A 87 -12.78 16.69 -7.64
CA GLU A 87 -13.79 15.88 -6.96
C GLU A 87 -13.13 14.67 -6.28
N ALA A 88 -12.33 13.92 -7.04
CA ALA A 88 -11.60 12.75 -6.54
C ALA A 88 -10.63 13.11 -5.41
N LEU A 89 -9.94 14.26 -5.53
CA LEU A 89 -9.01 14.74 -4.51
C LEU A 89 -9.72 15.00 -3.17
N ILE A 90 -10.87 15.68 -3.20
CA ILE A 90 -11.66 15.97 -1.98
C ILE A 90 -12.18 14.66 -1.39
N VAL A 91 -12.76 13.79 -2.21
CA VAL A 91 -13.30 12.49 -1.74
C VAL A 91 -12.19 11.64 -1.13
N SER A 92 -11.06 11.50 -1.81
CA SER A 92 -9.91 10.72 -1.35
C SER A 92 -9.37 11.24 0.00
N LEU A 93 -9.12 12.55 0.12
CA LEU A 93 -8.67 13.15 1.37
C LEU A 93 -9.64 12.88 2.52
N VAL A 94 -10.93 13.14 2.30
CA VAL A 94 -11.94 12.96 3.36
C VAL A 94 -12.07 11.49 3.75
N VAL A 95 -12.09 10.58 2.78
CA VAL A 95 -12.13 9.12 3.06
C VAL A 95 -10.92 8.69 3.88
N THR A 96 -9.73 9.12 3.49
CA THR A 96 -8.49 8.80 4.20
C THR A 96 -8.54 9.24 5.66
N PHE A 97 -8.84 10.51 5.92
CA PHE A 97 -8.86 11.04 7.30
C PHE A 97 -9.99 10.48 8.15
N VAL A 98 -11.21 10.34 7.59
CA VAL A 98 -12.36 9.80 8.31
C VAL A 98 -12.13 8.32 8.65
N THR A 99 -11.60 7.53 7.70
CA THR A 99 -11.28 6.12 7.95
C THR A 99 -10.18 5.97 9.00
N ALA A 100 -9.09 6.72 8.87
CA ALA A 100 -8.01 6.71 9.85
C ALA A 100 -8.52 7.07 11.24
N ALA A 101 -9.30 8.14 11.37
CA ALA A 101 -9.84 8.58 12.65
C ALA A 101 -10.81 7.54 13.26
N ALA A 102 -11.70 6.96 12.45
CA ALA A 102 -12.64 5.94 12.90
C ALA A 102 -11.93 4.69 13.44
N VAL A 103 -10.93 4.19 12.68
CA VAL A 103 -10.15 3.02 13.09
C VAL A 103 -9.27 3.33 14.29
N THR A 104 -8.56 4.46 14.30
CA THR A 104 -7.77 4.88 15.46
C THR A 104 -8.63 4.94 16.72
N PHE A 105 -9.79 5.58 16.65
CA PHE A 105 -10.69 5.70 17.79
C PHE A 105 -11.18 4.33 18.27
N ALA A 106 -11.68 3.49 17.36
CA ALA A 106 -12.24 2.19 17.72
C ALA A 106 -11.19 1.22 18.29
N THR A 107 -9.99 1.18 17.69
CA THR A 107 -8.91 0.31 18.15
C THR A 107 -8.26 0.82 19.44
N TRP A 108 -8.15 2.14 19.62
CA TRP A 108 -7.75 2.73 20.89
C TRP A 108 -8.74 2.41 22.00
N TRP A 109 -10.04 2.55 21.74
CA TRP A 109 -11.08 2.18 22.70
C TRP A 109 -11.01 0.71 23.11
N ALA A 110 -10.70 -0.19 22.15
CA ALA A 110 -10.62 -1.62 22.39
C ALA A 110 -9.37 -2.05 23.15
N THR A 111 -8.23 -1.36 22.98
CA THR A 111 -6.93 -1.80 23.52
C THR A 111 -6.33 -0.87 24.55
N GLY A 112 -6.74 0.40 24.61
CA GLY A 112 -6.05 1.43 25.38
C GLY A 112 -4.68 1.85 24.85
N ASN A 113 -4.17 1.17 23.80
CA ASN A 113 -2.86 1.44 23.20
C ASN A 113 -2.96 2.42 22.03
N LEU A 114 -2.65 3.69 22.29
CA LEU A 114 -2.75 4.76 21.29
C LEU A 114 -1.73 4.57 20.16
N ALA A 115 -0.53 4.06 20.44
CA ALA A 115 0.49 3.87 19.41
C ALA A 115 0.04 2.81 18.38
N ALA A 116 -0.45 1.66 18.84
CA ALA A 116 -1.03 0.65 17.96
C ALA A 116 -2.24 1.18 17.18
N ALA A 117 -3.11 1.95 17.86
CA ALA A 117 -4.30 2.52 17.24
C ALA A 117 -3.96 3.51 16.10
N LEU A 118 -2.95 4.37 16.29
CA LEU A 118 -2.47 5.27 15.24
C LEU A 118 -1.97 4.51 14.02
N LEU A 119 -1.19 3.45 14.24
CA LEU A 119 -0.68 2.61 13.14
C LEU A 119 -1.81 1.91 12.40
N LEU A 120 -2.73 1.27 13.12
CA LEU A 120 -3.90 0.62 12.51
C LEU A 120 -4.78 1.63 11.77
N GLY A 121 -4.94 2.84 12.30
CA GLY A 121 -5.62 3.93 11.62
C GLY A 121 -4.96 4.29 10.30
N GLY A 122 -3.64 4.49 10.26
CA GLY A 122 -2.88 4.77 9.05
C GLY A 122 -2.96 3.62 8.03
N ILE A 123 -2.75 2.37 8.46
CA ILE A 123 -2.83 1.18 7.61
C ILE A 123 -4.23 0.99 7.01
N SER A 124 -5.28 1.33 7.74
CA SER A 124 -6.67 1.18 7.30
C SER A 124 -7.05 2.04 6.10
N THR A 125 -6.25 3.07 5.80
CA THR A 125 -6.51 3.97 4.67
C THR A 125 -6.14 3.37 3.32
N ALA A 126 -5.28 2.37 3.28
CA ALA A 126 -4.86 1.73 2.05
C ALA A 126 -6.03 1.03 1.33
N THR A 127 -6.05 1.13 0.00
CA THR A 127 -6.98 0.46 -0.90
C THR A 127 -6.28 -0.64 -1.71
N ALA A 128 -7.03 -1.36 -2.54
CA ALA A 128 -6.49 -2.32 -3.49
C ALA A 128 -6.79 -1.87 -4.93
N PRO A 129 -5.91 -1.07 -5.54
CA PRO A 129 -6.14 -0.56 -6.90
C PRO A 129 -6.38 -1.68 -7.91
N ALA A 130 -5.54 -2.71 -7.92
CA ALA A 130 -5.64 -3.81 -8.86
C ALA A 130 -7.00 -4.52 -8.78
N ALA A 131 -7.43 -4.92 -7.57
CA ALA A 131 -8.70 -5.61 -7.40
C ALA A 131 -9.92 -4.75 -7.81
N THR A 132 -9.84 -3.44 -7.56
CA THR A 132 -10.89 -2.51 -7.96
C THR A 132 -10.92 -2.33 -9.48
N LEU A 133 -9.75 -2.12 -10.11
CA LEU A 133 -9.62 -1.97 -11.56
C LEU A 133 -10.07 -3.21 -12.32
N ASP A 134 -9.73 -4.40 -11.84
CA ASP A 134 -10.18 -5.66 -12.43
C ASP A 134 -11.71 -5.74 -12.47
N VAL A 135 -12.38 -5.36 -11.37
CA VAL A 135 -13.85 -5.30 -11.34
C VAL A 135 -14.41 -4.29 -12.35
N LEU A 136 -13.80 -3.10 -12.47
CA LEU A 136 -14.22 -2.08 -13.44
C LEU A 136 -14.09 -2.59 -14.88
N ARG A 137 -12.96 -3.21 -15.20
CA ARG A 137 -12.67 -3.76 -16.54
C ARG A 137 -13.55 -4.96 -16.87
N GLU A 138 -13.62 -5.96 -16.00
CA GLU A 138 -14.41 -7.18 -16.21
C GLU A 138 -15.92 -6.89 -16.32
N SER A 139 -16.43 -5.94 -15.56
CA SER A 139 -17.84 -5.53 -15.62
C SER A 139 -18.17 -4.65 -16.81
N GLY A 140 -17.17 -4.20 -17.59
CA GLY A 140 -17.34 -3.22 -18.65
C GLY A 140 -17.99 -1.93 -18.15
N ALA A 141 -17.62 -1.51 -16.93
CA ALA A 141 -18.24 -0.36 -16.29
C ALA A 141 -17.80 0.95 -16.95
N ASN A 142 -18.76 1.84 -17.18
CA ASN A 142 -18.50 3.20 -17.68
C ASN A 142 -19.59 4.16 -17.18
N GLY A 143 -19.18 5.19 -16.42
CA GLY A 143 -20.08 6.19 -15.88
C GLY A 143 -19.43 7.09 -14.83
N PRO A 144 -20.17 8.02 -14.23
CA PRO A 144 -19.64 8.96 -13.25
C PRO A 144 -19.07 8.29 -12.01
N LEU A 145 -19.72 7.25 -11.47
CA LEU A 145 -19.23 6.48 -10.32
C LEU A 145 -17.94 5.75 -10.69
N THR A 146 -17.91 5.07 -11.85
CA THR A 146 -16.73 4.35 -12.35
C THR A 146 -15.51 5.27 -12.42
N ARG A 147 -15.66 6.45 -13.04
CA ARG A 147 -14.57 7.42 -13.17
C ARG A 147 -14.09 7.93 -11.82
N LEU A 148 -15.02 8.27 -10.92
CA LEU A 148 -14.65 8.73 -9.59
C LEU A 148 -13.94 7.65 -8.79
N VAL A 149 -14.40 6.40 -8.82
CA VAL A 149 -13.74 5.27 -8.17
C VAL A 149 -12.33 5.09 -8.69
N PHE A 150 -12.16 5.08 -10.02
CA PHE A 150 -10.84 4.98 -10.66
C PHE A 150 -9.88 6.07 -10.17
N GLN A 151 -10.31 7.32 -10.21
CA GLN A 151 -9.50 8.47 -9.81
C GLN A 151 -9.18 8.47 -8.31
N VAL A 152 -10.16 8.14 -7.45
CA VAL A 152 -9.95 8.10 -6.00
C VAL A 152 -8.96 7.00 -5.63
N VAL A 153 -9.13 5.80 -6.17
CA VAL A 153 -8.24 4.67 -5.89
C VAL A 153 -6.81 4.94 -6.40
N ALA A 154 -6.67 5.69 -7.50
CA ALA A 154 -5.36 6.06 -8.01
C ALA A 154 -4.54 6.94 -7.07
N ILE A 155 -5.17 7.78 -6.23
CA ILE A 155 -4.48 8.74 -5.35
C ILE A 155 -4.60 8.41 -3.86
N ASP A 156 -5.52 7.54 -3.47
CA ASP A 156 -5.83 7.22 -2.06
C ASP A 156 -4.64 6.60 -1.32
N ASP A 157 -3.93 5.69 -1.96
CA ASP A 157 -2.75 5.03 -1.39
C ASP A 157 -1.61 6.00 -1.10
N ALA A 158 -1.45 7.05 -1.92
CA ALA A 158 -0.42 8.06 -1.70
C ALA A 158 -0.70 8.89 -0.44
N TRP A 159 -1.96 9.34 -0.25
CA TRP A 159 -2.37 10.01 0.97
C TRP A 159 -2.25 9.09 2.19
N GLY A 160 -2.65 7.84 2.04
CA GLY A 160 -2.53 6.81 3.06
C GLY A 160 -1.08 6.61 3.51
N ALA A 161 -0.14 6.51 2.57
CA ALA A 161 1.28 6.34 2.87
C ALA A 161 1.90 7.57 3.57
N ILE A 162 1.52 8.79 3.16
CA ILE A 162 1.95 10.03 3.85
C ILE A 162 1.41 10.04 5.29
N LEU A 163 0.12 9.83 5.44
CA LEU A 163 -0.53 9.83 6.75
C LEU A 163 0.09 8.75 7.65
N PHE A 164 0.25 7.53 7.14
CA PHE A 164 0.89 6.43 7.86
C PHE A 164 2.31 6.79 8.33
N SER A 165 3.12 7.40 7.47
CA SER A 165 4.50 7.81 7.84
C SER A 165 4.51 8.79 9.02
N ILE A 166 3.58 9.75 9.03
CA ILE A 166 3.43 10.69 10.15
C ILE A 166 2.96 9.96 11.43
N LEU A 167 1.99 9.05 11.29
CA LEU A 167 1.45 8.28 12.41
C LEU A 167 2.46 7.28 12.96
N LEU A 168 3.33 6.70 12.12
CA LEU A 168 4.41 5.81 12.53
C LEU A 168 5.43 6.54 13.41
N VAL A 169 5.86 7.73 13.01
CA VAL A 169 6.73 8.57 13.82
C VAL A 169 6.04 8.93 15.14
N SER A 170 4.76 9.32 15.09
CA SER A 170 3.98 9.65 16.29
C SER A 170 3.85 8.45 17.25
N ALA A 171 3.62 7.25 16.70
CA ALA A 171 3.56 6.01 17.48
C ALA A 171 4.91 5.68 18.15
N GLY A 172 6.01 5.85 17.41
CA GLY A 172 7.37 5.68 17.94
C GLY A 172 7.65 6.60 19.12
N LEU A 173 7.20 7.85 19.06
CA LEU A 173 7.33 8.83 20.16
C LEU A 173 6.53 8.42 21.40
N LEU A 174 5.40 7.72 21.24
CA LEU A 174 4.57 7.24 22.36
C LEU A 174 5.15 6.00 23.05
N ILE A 175 5.88 5.16 22.32
CA ILE A 175 6.48 3.92 22.84
C ILE A 175 7.86 4.16 23.43
N GLY A 176 8.59 5.17 22.95
CA GLY A 176 9.95 5.52 23.41
C GLY A 176 10.00 5.72 24.92
N ASN A 177 10.81 4.90 25.59
CA ASN A 177 10.97 4.95 27.06
C ASN A 177 11.49 6.31 27.54
N GLY A 178 10.74 6.98 28.41
CA GLY A 178 11.07 8.01 29.41
C GLY A 178 12.06 9.15 29.12
N ASP A 179 13.16 8.89 28.43
CA ASP A 179 14.22 9.87 28.20
C ASP A 179 14.03 10.74 26.93
N THR A 180 13.06 10.39 26.09
CA THR A 180 12.78 11.11 24.82
C THR A 180 11.42 11.81 24.80
N HIS A 181 10.71 11.89 25.93
CA HIS A 181 9.48 12.66 26.03
C HIS A 181 9.81 14.15 26.12
N GLY A 182 9.55 14.91 25.07
CA GLY A 182 9.76 16.35 25.09
C GLY A 182 9.95 16.95 23.69
N PRO A 183 10.32 18.23 23.62
CA PRO A 183 10.57 18.94 22.37
C PRO A 183 11.60 18.25 21.44
N THR A 184 12.56 17.51 22.02
CA THR A 184 13.59 16.76 21.29
C THR A 184 13.00 15.59 20.49
N ALA A 185 12.07 14.83 21.06
CA ALA A 185 11.42 13.72 20.36
C ALA A 185 10.55 14.21 19.20
N MET A 186 9.80 15.29 19.41
CA MET A 186 9.04 15.93 18.35
C MET A 186 9.95 16.47 17.24
N LEU A 187 11.11 17.04 17.60
CA LEU A 187 12.11 17.49 16.63
C LEU A 187 12.68 16.32 15.81
N HIS A 188 12.98 15.19 16.44
CA HIS A 188 13.42 13.97 15.74
C HIS A 188 12.37 13.49 14.74
N GLY A 189 11.09 13.45 15.11
CA GLY A 189 10.01 13.08 14.20
C GLY A 189 9.88 14.06 13.02
N VAL A 190 9.93 15.35 13.26
CA VAL A 190 9.92 16.37 12.19
C VAL A 190 11.17 16.23 11.30
N MET A 191 12.33 15.96 11.89
CA MET A 191 13.57 15.71 11.13
C MET A 191 13.49 14.42 10.30
N GLU A 192 12.88 13.35 10.80
CA GLU A 192 12.69 12.12 10.05
C GLU A 192 11.78 12.36 8.84
N VAL A 193 10.62 12.96 9.02
CA VAL A 193 9.69 13.25 7.92
C VAL A 193 10.29 14.28 6.96
N GLY A 194 10.77 15.40 7.48
CA GLY A 194 11.36 16.48 6.67
C GLY A 194 12.64 16.04 5.95
N GLY A 195 13.49 15.26 6.60
CA GLY A 195 14.70 14.68 6.05
C GLY A 195 14.37 13.67 4.93
N SER A 196 13.36 12.82 5.11
CA SER A 196 12.90 11.87 4.09
C SER A 196 12.42 12.60 2.83
N VAL A 197 11.60 13.64 3.01
CA VAL A 197 11.12 14.46 1.89
C VAL A 197 12.29 15.19 1.22
N LEU A 198 13.18 15.80 1.99
CA LEU A 198 14.34 16.50 1.44
C LEU A 198 15.26 15.56 0.65
N LEU A 199 15.58 14.39 1.20
CA LEU A 199 16.41 13.39 0.53
C LEU A 199 15.75 12.91 -0.77
N GLY A 200 14.44 12.65 -0.75
CA GLY A 200 13.66 12.28 -1.94
C GLY A 200 13.69 13.36 -3.02
N ILE A 201 13.60 14.65 -2.63
CA ILE A 201 13.74 15.77 -3.59
C ILE A 201 15.16 15.85 -4.14
N VAL A 202 16.17 15.78 -3.28
CA VAL A 202 17.60 15.90 -3.67
C VAL A 202 17.99 14.81 -4.67
N LEU A 203 17.51 13.59 -4.51
CA LEU A 203 17.77 12.48 -5.43
C LEU A 203 16.80 12.46 -6.62
N GLY A 204 15.56 12.91 -6.43
CA GLY A 204 14.55 12.96 -7.50
C GLY A 204 14.87 14.00 -8.59
N LEU A 205 15.48 15.15 -8.23
CA LEU A 205 15.82 16.16 -9.21
C LEU A 205 16.88 15.69 -10.24
N PRO A 206 18.04 15.13 -9.83
CA PRO A 206 19.00 14.59 -10.80
C PRO A 206 18.44 13.41 -11.58
N MET A 207 17.63 12.53 -10.97
CA MET A 207 16.94 11.47 -11.68
C MET A 207 16.02 12.03 -12.76
N ALA A 208 15.14 12.97 -12.42
CA ALA A 208 14.23 13.60 -13.38
C ALA A 208 14.95 14.30 -14.55
N TRP A 209 16.13 14.88 -14.26
CA TRP A 209 16.96 15.50 -15.29
C TRP A 209 17.64 14.45 -16.20
N LEU A 210 18.11 13.34 -15.64
CA LEU A 210 18.76 12.26 -16.39
C LEU A 210 17.74 11.51 -17.26
N THR A 211 16.58 11.14 -16.70
CA THR A 211 15.47 10.49 -17.42
C THR A 211 15.07 11.26 -18.68
N GLY A 212 15.06 12.60 -18.63
CA GLY A 212 14.75 13.44 -19.79
C GLY A 212 15.77 13.41 -20.92
N ARG A 213 16.93 12.79 -20.72
CA ARG A 213 18.06 12.72 -21.69
C ARG A 213 18.28 11.33 -22.26
N LEU A 214 17.81 10.29 -21.58
CA LEU A 214 17.93 8.91 -22.06
C LEU A 214 17.02 8.70 -23.28
N ARG A 215 17.60 8.09 -24.33
CA ARG A 215 16.88 7.80 -25.58
C ARG A 215 16.08 6.51 -25.45
N PRO A 216 15.03 6.33 -26.28
CA PRO A 216 14.36 5.04 -26.39
C PRO A 216 15.37 3.94 -26.72
N GLY A 217 15.37 2.84 -25.93
CA GLY A 217 16.31 1.73 -26.08
C GLY A 217 17.54 1.79 -25.18
N GLU A 218 17.79 2.89 -24.46
CA GLU A 218 18.83 2.96 -23.43
C GLU A 218 18.36 2.30 -22.12
N PRO A 219 19.29 1.87 -21.23
CA PRO A 219 18.96 1.05 -20.06
C PRO A 219 18.30 1.87 -18.93
N MET A 220 17.07 2.31 -19.15
CA MET A 220 16.26 3.08 -18.20
C MET A 220 16.08 2.35 -16.85
N LEU A 221 16.04 1.02 -16.87
CA LEU A 221 15.92 0.20 -15.67
C LEU A 221 17.11 0.39 -14.72
N LEU A 222 18.34 0.46 -15.27
CA LEU A 222 19.53 0.65 -14.45
C LEU A 222 19.52 2.01 -13.74
N GLU A 223 19.08 3.05 -14.45
CA GLU A 223 18.89 4.38 -13.87
C GLU A 223 17.86 4.34 -12.75
N SER A 224 16.65 3.87 -13.07
CA SER A 224 15.51 3.90 -12.15
C SER A 224 15.79 3.06 -10.90
N ALA A 225 16.24 1.82 -11.07
CA ALA A 225 16.57 0.95 -9.94
C ALA A 225 17.76 1.50 -9.12
N GLY A 226 18.78 2.05 -9.79
CA GLY A 226 19.93 2.65 -9.13
C GLY A 226 19.52 3.80 -8.20
N PHE A 227 18.72 4.76 -8.69
CA PHE A 227 18.22 5.87 -7.85
C PHE A 227 17.33 5.40 -6.72
N VAL A 228 16.39 4.49 -6.98
CA VAL A 228 15.46 3.95 -5.95
C VAL A 228 16.24 3.23 -4.85
N PHE A 229 17.19 2.38 -5.21
CA PHE A 229 17.96 1.60 -4.22
C PHE A 229 18.95 2.47 -3.45
N ILE A 230 19.59 3.45 -4.09
CA ILE A 230 20.42 4.45 -3.40
C ILE A 230 19.57 5.27 -2.44
N ALA A 231 18.38 5.71 -2.85
CA ALA A 231 17.48 6.48 -2.00
C ALA A 231 17.05 5.68 -0.77
N ALA A 232 16.69 4.41 -0.95
CA ALA A 232 16.34 3.52 0.17
C ALA A 232 17.53 3.28 1.11
N GLY A 233 18.72 2.99 0.56
CA GLY A 233 19.93 2.75 1.34
C GLY A 233 20.37 3.98 2.14
N LEU A 234 20.39 5.16 1.52
CA LEU A 234 20.74 6.42 2.20
C LEU A 234 19.70 6.79 3.26
N ALA A 235 18.40 6.58 2.98
CA ALA A 235 17.35 6.79 3.98
C ALA A 235 17.57 5.89 5.20
N GLY A 236 17.82 4.59 4.99
CA GLY A 236 18.13 3.66 6.07
C GLY A 236 19.38 4.04 6.86
N TRP A 237 20.45 4.45 6.18
CA TRP A 237 21.69 4.89 6.82
C TRP A 237 21.53 6.17 7.66
N LEU A 238 20.67 7.09 7.21
CA LEU A 238 20.37 8.34 7.92
C LEU A 238 19.27 8.20 8.99
N GLY A 239 18.69 7.00 9.19
CA GLY A 239 17.57 6.79 10.11
C GLY A 239 16.26 7.43 9.63
N LEU A 240 16.12 7.65 8.32
CA LEU A 240 14.93 8.24 7.67
C LEU A 240 13.96 7.15 7.17
N SER A 241 12.74 7.53 6.85
CA SER A 241 11.76 6.64 6.22
C SER A 241 12.11 6.40 4.75
N TYR A 242 12.54 5.18 4.40
CA TYR A 242 12.83 4.82 3.01
C TYR A 242 11.57 4.81 2.13
N LEU A 243 10.41 4.43 2.67
CA LEU A 243 9.13 4.49 1.95
C LEU A 243 8.81 5.93 1.54
N LEU A 244 8.84 6.88 2.50
CA LEU A 244 8.53 8.28 2.24
C LEU A 244 9.58 8.93 1.32
N THR A 245 10.86 8.56 1.47
CA THR A 245 11.94 9.05 0.61
C THR A 245 11.73 8.61 -0.83
N CYS A 246 11.49 7.30 -1.08
CA CYS A 246 11.27 6.77 -2.43
C CYS A 246 9.95 7.29 -3.03
N MET A 247 8.89 7.45 -2.22
CA MET A 247 7.66 8.06 -2.67
C MET A 247 7.87 9.52 -3.11
N THR A 248 8.58 10.31 -2.31
CA THR A 248 8.91 11.70 -2.67
C THR A 248 9.78 11.79 -3.93
N LEU A 249 10.74 10.86 -4.06
CA LEU A 249 11.55 10.73 -5.28
C LEU A 249 10.64 10.47 -6.50
N GLY A 250 9.68 9.54 -6.38
CA GLY A 250 8.68 9.26 -7.42
C GLY A 250 7.83 10.50 -7.75
N VAL A 251 7.35 11.23 -6.74
CA VAL A 251 6.60 12.49 -6.94
C VAL A 251 7.40 13.51 -7.75
N VAL A 252 8.70 13.68 -7.44
CA VAL A 252 9.56 14.62 -8.16
C VAL A 252 9.74 14.19 -9.61
N VAL A 253 9.99 12.89 -9.85
CA VAL A 253 10.14 12.35 -11.21
C VAL A 253 8.85 12.51 -12.01
N ALA A 254 7.70 12.15 -11.44
CA ALA A 254 6.38 12.26 -12.09
C ALA A 254 6.06 13.72 -12.52
N ASN A 255 6.50 14.71 -11.72
CA ASN A 255 6.18 16.11 -11.97
C ASN A 255 7.26 16.90 -12.75
N ARG A 256 8.49 16.40 -12.83
CA ARG A 256 9.63 17.13 -13.41
C ARG A 256 10.28 16.44 -14.61
N ALA A 257 10.18 15.12 -14.75
CA ALA A 257 10.76 14.40 -15.87
C ALA A 257 9.93 14.59 -17.16
N ARG A 258 10.61 14.76 -18.29
CA ARG A 258 9.95 14.91 -19.61
C ARG A 258 9.27 13.62 -20.08
N HIS A 259 9.85 12.46 -19.74
CA HIS A 259 9.36 11.14 -20.09
C HIS A 259 9.09 10.34 -18.80
N HIS A 260 8.22 10.89 -17.93
CA HIS A 260 7.99 10.36 -16.57
C HIS A 260 7.46 8.92 -16.54
N VAL A 261 6.68 8.47 -17.51
CA VAL A 261 6.07 7.12 -17.52
C VAL A 261 7.11 5.99 -17.58
N ARG A 262 8.24 6.20 -18.29
CA ARG A 262 9.22 5.14 -18.55
C ARG A 262 9.91 4.58 -17.29
N PRO A 263 10.44 5.40 -16.35
CA PRO A 263 11.07 4.89 -15.14
C PRO A 263 10.10 4.09 -14.27
N PHE A 264 8.83 4.49 -14.20
CA PHE A 264 7.81 3.77 -13.44
C PHE A 264 7.50 2.43 -14.09
N ARG A 265 7.25 2.36 -15.40
CA ARG A 265 7.08 1.08 -16.13
C ARG A 265 8.29 0.14 -15.97
N SER A 266 9.50 0.68 -15.91
CA SER A 266 10.72 -0.13 -15.71
C SER A 266 10.77 -0.74 -14.31
N ILE A 267 10.44 0.02 -13.28
CA ILE A 267 10.36 -0.48 -11.90
C ILE A 267 9.18 -1.43 -11.72
N ASP A 268 8.01 -1.12 -12.26
CA ASP A 268 6.82 -1.98 -12.21
C ASP A 268 7.11 -3.35 -12.82
N GLY A 269 7.77 -3.39 -13.98
CA GLY A 269 8.13 -4.63 -14.67
C GLY A 269 9.06 -5.57 -13.87
N ILE A 270 9.89 -5.05 -12.97
CA ILE A 270 10.75 -5.88 -12.10
C ILE A 270 10.18 -6.06 -10.68
N SER A 271 9.17 -5.33 -10.30
CA SER A 271 8.60 -5.38 -8.94
C SER A 271 7.86 -6.70 -8.66
N GLU A 272 7.31 -7.33 -9.67
CA GLU A 272 6.47 -8.53 -9.54
C GLU A 272 7.14 -9.70 -8.79
N PRO A 273 8.36 -10.15 -9.13
CA PRO A 273 9.03 -11.21 -8.38
C PRO A 273 9.35 -10.81 -6.93
N PHE A 274 9.71 -9.56 -6.68
CA PHE A 274 9.95 -9.07 -5.33
C PHE A 274 8.67 -9.02 -4.50
N LEU A 275 7.56 -8.56 -5.08
CA LEU A 275 6.24 -8.59 -4.45
C LEU A 275 5.80 -10.01 -4.13
N ALA A 276 6.05 -10.97 -5.00
CA ALA A 276 5.71 -12.37 -4.77
C ALA A 276 6.46 -12.94 -3.55
N LEU A 277 7.78 -12.72 -3.47
CA LEU A 277 8.60 -13.09 -2.32
C LEU A 277 8.14 -12.38 -1.05
N PHE A 278 7.87 -11.08 -1.14
CA PHE A 278 7.39 -10.27 -0.04
C PHE A 278 6.08 -10.81 0.57
N PHE A 279 5.06 -11.09 -0.27
CA PHE A 279 3.78 -11.60 0.23
C PHE A 279 3.88 -13.01 0.78
N PHE A 280 4.69 -13.88 0.17
CA PHE A 280 4.93 -15.21 0.71
C PHE A 280 5.58 -15.13 2.10
N MET A 281 6.58 -14.26 2.28
CA MET A 281 7.24 -14.09 3.58
C MET A 281 6.37 -13.40 4.62
N ALA A 282 5.54 -12.44 4.21
CA ALA A 282 4.55 -11.85 5.10
C ALA A 282 3.57 -12.92 5.62
N GLY A 283 3.16 -13.84 4.75
CA GLY A 283 2.38 -15.01 5.14
C GLY A 283 3.14 -15.94 6.08
N TYR A 284 4.41 -16.23 5.79
CA TYR A 284 5.26 -17.09 6.62
C TYR A 284 5.40 -16.59 8.07
N GLN A 285 5.41 -15.27 8.27
CA GLN A 285 5.46 -14.64 9.59
C GLN A 285 4.11 -14.60 10.32
N LEU A 286 3.04 -15.16 9.73
CA LEU A 286 1.71 -15.18 10.33
C LEU A 286 1.70 -16.14 11.54
N ASP A 287 1.43 -15.60 12.71
CA ASP A 287 1.20 -16.38 13.95
C ASP A 287 -0.29 -16.79 14.03
N TRP A 288 -0.56 -18.04 13.70
CA TRP A 288 -1.91 -18.61 13.74
C TRP A 288 -2.47 -18.69 15.16
N LEU A 289 -1.59 -18.89 16.15
CA LEU A 289 -1.98 -19.01 17.54
C LEU A 289 -2.39 -17.66 18.15
N ALA A 290 -1.85 -16.56 17.62
CA ALA A 290 -2.23 -15.22 18.05
C ALA A 290 -3.58 -14.76 17.46
N LEU A 291 -4.04 -15.31 16.32
CA LEU A 291 -5.27 -14.87 15.65
C LEU A 291 -6.53 -14.90 16.56
N PRO A 292 -6.80 -15.95 17.36
CA PRO A 292 -7.95 -15.95 18.27
C PRO A 292 -7.88 -14.86 19.34
N THR A 293 -6.69 -14.53 19.82
CA THR A 293 -6.49 -13.49 20.86
C THR A 293 -6.72 -12.08 20.31
N LEU A 294 -6.55 -11.90 19.00
CA LEU A 294 -6.78 -10.63 18.28
C LEU A 294 -8.24 -10.46 17.82
N GLY A 295 -9.12 -11.47 18.08
CA GLY A 295 -10.47 -11.50 17.54
C GLY A 295 -11.28 -10.22 17.78
N ALA A 296 -11.32 -9.71 19.00
CA ALA A 296 -12.05 -8.48 19.32
C ALA A 296 -11.43 -7.25 18.64
N LEU A 297 -10.10 -7.15 18.62
CA LEU A 297 -9.39 -6.05 17.96
C LEU A 297 -9.54 -6.13 16.44
N GLY A 298 -9.46 -7.33 15.85
CA GLY A 298 -9.70 -7.56 14.43
C GLY A 298 -11.12 -7.16 14.00
N VAL A 299 -12.12 -7.55 14.81
CA VAL A 299 -13.51 -7.14 14.57
C VAL A 299 -13.66 -5.62 14.68
N ALA A 300 -13.09 -4.99 15.69
CA ALA A 300 -13.11 -3.53 15.84
C ALA A 300 -12.46 -2.82 14.64
N TYR A 301 -11.30 -3.32 14.18
CA TYR A 301 -10.62 -2.81 12.99
C TYR A 301 -11.50 -2.92 11.73
N VAL A 302 -12.04 -4.11 11.45
CA VAL A 302 -12.87 -4.36 10.26
C VAL A 302 -14.12 -3.50 10.28
N LEU A 303 -14.86 -3.48 11.38
CA LEU A 303 -16.12 -2.70 11.49
C LEU A 303 -15.86 -1.20 11.40
N ALA A 304 -14.83 -0.70 12.09
CA ALA A 304 -14.47 0.72 12.06
C ALA A 304 -14.01 1.15 10.67
N ARG A 305 -13.25 0.30 9.96
CA ARG A 305 -12.84 0.57 8.58
C ARG A 305 -14.02 0.61 7.65
N VAL A 306 -14.94 -0.34 7.73
CA VAL A 306 -16.19 -0.34 6.96
C VAL A 306 -16.96 0.97 7.23
N ALA A 307 -17.20 1.30 8.49
CA ALA A 307 -17.91 2.51 8.87
C ALA A 307 -17.20 3.78 8.36
N GLY A 308 -15.87 3.83 8.51
CA GLY A 308 -15.03 4.94 8.04
C GLY A 308 -15.07 5.14 6.53
N ARG A 309 -14.99 4.03 5.75
CA ARG A 309 -15.10 4.08 4.29
C ARG A 309 -16.46 4.56 3.82
N PHE A 310 -17.56 4.08 4.41
CA PHE A 310 -18.90 4.56 4.08
C PHE A 310 -19.10 6.02 4.49
N ALA A 311 -18.77 6.37 5.73
CA ALA A 311 -18.94 7.73 6.24
C ALA A 311 -18.04 8.73 5.48
N GLY A 312 -16.76 8.38 5.29
CA GLY A 312 -15.79 9.20 4.57
C GLY A 312 -16.16 9.36 3.10
N GLY A 313 -16.58 8.27 2.42
CA GLY A 313 -17.05 8.31 1.04
C GLY A 313 -18.27 9.21 0.87
N TYR A 314 -19.26 9.08 1.75
CA TYR A 314 -20.45 9.92 1.74
C TYR A 314 -20.10 11.40 1.99
N LEU A 315 -19.39 11.69 3.09
CA LEU A 315 -19.00 13.05 3.46
C LEU A 315 -18.11 13.71 2.40
N GLY A 316 -17.11 12.99 1.90
CA GLY A 316 -16.22 13.48 0.85
C GLY A 316 -16.98 13.82 -0.41
N SER A 317 -17.90 12.96 -0.83
CA SER A 317 -18.72 13.19 -2.02
C SER A 317 -19.72 14.34 -1.84
N VAL A 318 -20.25 14.55 -0.63
CA VAL A 318 -21.08 15.71 -0.33
C VAL A 318 -20.27 17.00 -0.45
N LEU A 319 -19.07 17.04 0.15
CA LEU A 319 -18.16 18.19 0.10
C LEU A 319 -17.65 18.48 -1.31
N ALA A 320 -17.45 17.45 -2.11
CA ALA A 320 -17.03 17.57 -3.51
C ALA A 320 -18.17 17.98 -4.46
N GLY A 321 -19.44 17.93 -4.02
CA GLY A 321 -20.59 18.23 -4.85
C GLY A 321 -21.01 17.11 -5.80
N SER A 322 -20.58 15.85 -5.53
CA SER A 322 -20.93 14.68 -6.34
C SER A 322 -22.43 14.46 -6.45
N ALA A 323 -22.86 13.70 -7.47
CA ALA A 323 -24.26 13.32 -7.64
C ALA A 323 -24.79 12.51 -6.46
N PRO A 324 -26.07 12.67 -6.04
CA PRO A 324 -26.62 11.97 -4.87
C PRO A 324 -26.47 10.44 -4.93
N ASP A 325 -26.59 9.86 -6.11
CA ASP A 325 -26.43 8.42 -6.33
C ASP A 325 -24.99 7.95 -6.08
N THR A 326 -24.00 8.72 -6.51
CA THR A 326 -22.57 8.47 -6.27
C THR A 326 -22.22 8.54 -4.79
N ARG A 327 -22.79 9.52 -4.04
CA ARG A 327 -22.51 9.72 -2.60
C ARG A 327 -22.76 8.47 -1.77
N SER A 328 -23.86 7.77 -2.07
CA SER A 328 -24.26 6.58 -1.30
C SER A 328 -23.44 5.32 -1.65
N ARG A 329 -22.73 5.31 -2.78
CA ARG A 329 -22.12 4.12 -3.36
C ARG A 329 -20.58 4.11 -3.27
N ILE A 330 -19.95 5.27 -3.34
CA ILE A 330 -18.49 5.38 -3.45
C ILE A 330 -17.76 4.68 -2.30
N GLY A 331 -18.23 4.83 -1.06
CA GLY A 331 -17.59 4.20 0.10
C GLY A 331 -17.53 2.67 0.02
N ALA A 332 -18.55 2.04 -0.56
CA ALA A 332 -18.57 0.59 -0.78
C ALA A 332 -17.58 0.16 -1.87
N CYS A 333 -17.36 1.00 -2.90
CA CYS A 333 -16.39 0.72 -3.96
C CYS A 333 -14.92 0.86 -3.49
N LEU A 334 -14.69 1.51 -2.36
CA LEU A 334 -13.35 1.70 -1.76
C LEU A 334 -13.04 0.67 -0.66
N MET A 335 -13.82 -0.43 -0.57
CA MET A 335 -13.62 -1.51 0.41
C MET A 335 -12.41 -2.41 0.15
N PRO A 336 -12.06 -2.77 -1.10
CA PRO A 336 -10.93 -3.66 -1.32
C PRO A 336 -9.64 -3.14 -0.65
N GLN A 337 -8.91 -4.04 0.02
CA GLN A 337 -7.64 -3.75 0.70
C GLN A 337 -6.68 -4.89 0.38
N ALA A 338 -5.43 -4.57 0.01
CA ALA A 338 -4.45 -5.57 -0.39
C ALA A 338 -3.00 -5.16 -0.04
N GLY A 339 -2.09 -5.38 -0.95
CA GLY A 339 -0.65 -5.32 -0.78
C GLY A 339 -0.09 -4.09 -0.07
N VAL A 340 -0.61 -2.89 -0.34
CA VAL A 340 -0.12 -1.66 0.29
C VAL A 340 -0.34 -1.72 1.81
N ALA A 341 -1.52 -2.16 2.28
CA ALA A 341 -1.79 -2.30 3.71
C ALA A 341 -0.82 -3.26 4.39
N LEU A 342 -0.51 -4.38 3.74
CA LEU A 342 0.45 -5.36 4.24
C LEU A 342 1.87 -4.80 4.28
N GLY A 343 2.27 -4.04 3.26
CA GLY A 343 3.53 -3.32 3.23
C GLY A 343 3.67 -2.33 4.40
N LEU A 344 2.64 -1.53 4.64
CA LEU A 344 2.62 -0.58 5.76
C LEU A 344 2.64 -1.31 7.11
N ALA A 345 1.90 -2.43 7.26
CA ALA A 345 1.92 -3.23 8.48
C ALA A 345 3.30 -3.83 8.75
N LEU A 346 3.98 -4.30 7.72
CA LEU A 346 5.34 -4.83 7.87
C LEU A 346 6.33 -3.73 8.27
N VAL A 347 6.28 -2.55 7.63
CA VAL A 347 7.08 -1.39 8.05
C VAL A 347 6.82 -1.04 9.52
N ALA A 348 5.55 -1.06 9.95
CA ALA A 348 5.18 -0.80 11.34
C ALA A 348 5.86 -1.79 12.30
N THR A 349 5.82 -3.08 11.99
CA THR A 349 6.39 -4.13 12.85
C THR A 349 7.92 -4.19 12.81
N GLU A 350 8.54 -3.84 11.69
CA GLU A 350 10.00 -3.70 11.61
C GLU A 350 10.52 -2.53 12.46
N ARG A 351 9.81 -1.39 12.42
CA ARG A 351 10.19 -0.18 13.18
C ARG A 351 9.84 -0.26 14.66
N LEU A 352 8.74 -0.93 14.98
CA LEU A 352 8.20 -1.08 16.34
C LEU A 352 7.88 -2.55 16.61
N PRO A 353 8.89 -3.39 16.88
CA PRO A 353 8.71 -4.84 17.09
C PRO A 353 7.77 -5.20 18.24
N GLU A 354 7.62 -4.31 19.24
CA GLU A 354 6.69 -4.46 20.37
C GLU A 354 5.22 -4.55 19.90
N LEU A 355 4.92 -4.05 18.71
CA LEU A 355 3.60 -4.08 18.08
C LEU A 355 3.50 -5.15 16.98
N GLY A 356 4.30 -6.21 17.04
CA GLY A 356 4.37 -7.29 16.05
C GLY A 356 3.02 -7.93 15.72
N TYR A 357 2.07 -7.90 16.64
CA TYR A 357 0.71 -8.42 16.45
C TYR A 357 -0.13 -7.63 15.42
N ILE A 358 0.29 -6.44 15.01
CA ILE A 358 -0.40 -5.65 13.96
C ILE A 358 -0.35 -6.39 12.62
N LEU A 359 0.75 -7.02 12.28
CA LEU A 359 0.90 -7.70 11.00
C LEU A 359 -0.11 -8.84 10.81
N PRO A 360 -0.20 -9.85 11.71
CA PRO A 360 -1.22 -10.91 11.58
C PRO A 360 -2.65 -10.37 11.55
N LEU A 361 -2.97 -9.33 12.33
CA LEU A 361 -4.28 -8.70 12.32
C LEU A 361 -4.61 -8.10 10.95
N VAL A 362 -3.68 -7.35 10.36
CA VAL A 362 -3.86 -6.71 9.05
C VAL A 362 -3.95 -7.76 7.95
N ILE A 363 -3.16 -8.86 8.01
CA ILE A 363 -3.26 -9.97 7.06
C ILE A 363 -4.68 -10.55 7.09
N GLY A 364 -5.19 -10.90 8.27
CA GLY A 364 -6.54 -11.45 8.42
C GLY A 364 -7.63 -10.49 7.91
N ALA A 365 -7.52 -9.21 8.24
CA ALA A 365 -8.45 -8.19 7.75
C ALA A 365 -8.38 -8.01 6.22
N THR A 366 -7.17 -8.05 5.65
CA THR A 366 -6.95 -7.94 4.21
C THR A 366 -7.64 -9.07 3.47
N VAL A 367 -7.52 -10.32 3.94
CA VAL A 367 -8.24 -11.47 3.36
C VAL A 367 -9.75 -11.23 3.33
N VAL A 368 -10.31 -10.71 4.43
CA VAL A 368 -11.75 -10.38 4.49
C VAL A 368 -12.12 -9.33 3.45
N PHE A 369 -11.34 -8.26 3.32
CA PHE A 369 -11.63 -7.16 2.39
C PHE A 369 -11.35 -7.53 0.92
N GLU A 370 -10.44 -8.43 0.64
CA GLU A 370 -10.23 -8.98 -0.71
C GLU A 370 -11.39 -9.88 -1.16
N ILE A 371 -11.99 -10.63 -0.24
CA ILE A 371 -13.13 -11.50 -0.57
C ILE A 371 -14.42 -10.68 -0.72
N ILE A 372 -14.66 -9.70 0.16
CA ILE A 372 -15.92 -8.96 0.20
C ILE A 372 -15.90 -7.72 -0.69
N GLY A 373 -14.75 -7.05 -0.83
CA GLY A 373 -14.61 -5.77 -1.50
C GLY A 373 -15.00 -5.79 -2.98
N PRO A 374 -14.41 -6.65 -3.83
CA PRO A 374 -14.73 -6.72 -5.25
C PRO A 374 -16.21 -7.01 -5.55
N PRO A 375 -16.88 -7.98 -4.89
CA PRO A 375 -18.31 -8.18 -5.05
C PRO A 375 -19.16 -6.95 -4.66
N LEU A 376 -18.78 -6.26 -3.58
CA LEU A 376 -19.49 -5.03 -3.16
C LEU A 376 -19.35 -3.94 -4.24
N THR A 377 -18.16 -3.74 -4.78
CA THR A 377 -17.91 -2.81 -5.89
C THR A 377 -18.80 -3.14 -7.08
N LEU A 378 -18.81 -4.39 -7.51
CA LEU A 378 -19.65 -4.83 -8.64
C LEU A 378 -21.14 -4.59 -8.40
N ILE A 379 -21.63 -4.86 -7.20
CA ILE A 379 -23.03 -4.62 -6.83
C ILE A 379 -23.36 -3.12 -6.93
N GLN A 380 -22.46 -2.23 -6.49
CA GLN A 380 -22.71 -0.79 -6.57
C GLN A 380 -22.70 -0.28 -8.02
N LEU A 381 -21.78 -0.76 -8.85
CA LEU A 381 -21.73 -0.42 -10.27
C LEU A 381 -22.98 -0.89 -11.02
N ARG A 382 -23.47 -2.09 -10.73
CA ARG A 382 -24.76 -2.60 -11.27
C ARG A 382 -25.95 -1.74 -10.86
N LYS A 383 -26.01 -1.36 -9.56
CA LYS A 383 -27.06 -0.49 -9.04
C LYS A 383 -26.98 0.93 -9.61
N ALA A 384 -25.81 1.42 -9.97
CA ALA A 384 -25.62 2.68 -10.67
C ALA A 384 -26.00 2.59 -12.17
N GLY A 385 -26.23 1.38 -12.70
CA GLY A 385 -26.52 1.16 -14.12
C GLY A 385 -25.32 1.44 -15.02
N GLU A 386 -24.11 1.29 -14.52
CA GLU A 386 -22.88 1.61 -15.25
C GLU A 386 -22.19 0.40 -15.86
N THR A 387 -22.61 -0.84 -15.55
CA THR A 387 -22.02 -2.08 -16.10
C THR A 387 -22.45 -2.37 -17.53
N GLY A 388 -21.62 -3.08 -18.31
CA GLY A 388 -21.94 -3.51 -19.69
C GLY A 388 -21.91 -2.41 -20.74
N LYS A 389 -21.34 -1.24 -20.45
CA LYS A 389 -21.27 -0.09 -21.37
C LYS A 389 -19.97 0.00 -22.18
N GLY A 390 -19.05 -0.93 -21.96
CA GLY A 390 -17.70 -0.91 -22.53
C GLY A 390 -16.78 0.01 -21.72
N TYR A 391 -15.80 -0.58 -21.05
CA TYR A 391 -14.76 0.18 -20.33
C TYR A 391 -13.90 0.90 -21.37
N GLN A 392 -13.85 2.22 -21.30
CA GLN A 392 -12.92 3.02 -22.09
C GLN A 392 -11.80 3.48 -21.13
N GLU A 393 -10.61 2.99 -21.39
CA GLU A 393 -9.39 3.65 -20.86
C GLU A 393 -9.33 5.09 -21.39
N ASP A 394 -8.90 6.01 -20.58
CA ASP A 394 -8.73 7.41 -21.01
C ASP A 394 -7.74 7.43 -22.16
N PRO A 395 -8.06 8.03 -23.33
CA PRO A 395 -7.19 8.00 -24.52
C PRO A 395 -5.81 8.65 -24.34
N ASP A 396 -5.56 9.30 -23.22
CA ASP A 396 -4.32 10.05 -22.93
C ASP A 396 -3.21 9.20 -22.25
N GLU A 397 -3.39 7.87 -22.05
CA GLU A 397 -2.35 7.01 -21.45
C GLU A 397 -1.27 6.51 -22.42
N ASP A 398 -1.41 6.74 -23.74
CA ASP A 398 -0.50 6.21 -24.78
C ASP A 398 0.50 7.23 -25.37
N ASP A 399 0.61 8.47 -24.84
CA ASP A 399 1.56 9.50 -25.35
C ASP A 399 2.72 9.79 -24.38
#